data_fa931d84d8efeab1e9dfc4ab21d45aa2
#
_entry.id   fa931d84d8efeab1e9dfc4ab21d45aa2
#
_cell.length_a   1.000
_cell.length_b   1.000
_cell.length_c   1.000
_cell.angle_alpha   90.00
_cell.angle_beta   90.00
_cell.angle_gamma   90.00
#
_symmetry.space_group_name_H-M   'P 1'
#
loop_
_entity.id
_entity.type
_entity.pdbx_description
1 polymer ?
#
loop_
_entity_poly.entity_id
_entity_poly.type
_entity_poly.pdbx_seq_one_letter_code
_entity_poly.pdbx_strand_id
1 'polypeptide(L)'
;NSKFAIVENKIKKYYGVQFHPEVTHTENGKKLISNFIFLICKIKKNWSSRDQKNQLIKDVRKQVGNNKVICALSGGVDSSVVAQLLNKAIGKKLYCIFVNTGLLRKNEEVQVVQTFKKRLKMNLIYVNAEKEFLKKLKNVSDPEKKRKIIGNLFIKIFERYAKKIKNVKFLAQGTLYPDLIESKSVTGSQTSKIKSHHNVGGLPKKMNLKLVEPLKFLFKDEVRKLGLELNLSKEIISRHPFPGPGL
;
A
#
# COMPACT_ATOMS: atom_id res chain seq x y z
N ASN A 1 -19.40 -22.00 -27.17
CA ASN A 1 -19.83 -23.25 -26.54
C ASN A 1 -18.67 -24.26 -26.56
N SER A 2 -17.91 -24.35 -25.46
CA SER A 2 -16.87 -25.37 -25.30
C SER A 2 -17.50 -26.66 -24.79
N LYS A 3 -17.29 -27.77 -25.52
CA LYS A 3 -17.79 -29.09 -25.14
C LYS A 3 -17.16 -29.62 -23.84
N PHE A 4 -15.96 -29.16 -23.51
CA PHE A 4 -15.15 -29.59 -22.34
C PHE A 4 -14.70 -28.41 -21.48
N ALA A 5 -15.63 -27.49 -21.19
CA ALA A 5 -15.33 -26.33 -20.36
C ALA A 5 -14.87 -26.72 -18.93
N ILE A 6 -15.38 -27.84 -18.42
CA ILE A 6 -15.00 -28.44 -17.13
C ILE A 6 -14.76 -29.91 -17.35
N VAL A 7 -13.67 -30.45 -16.83
CA VAL A 7 -13.32 -31.86 -16.89
C VAL A 7 -12.90 -32.35 -15.51
N GLU A 8 -13.22 -33.65 -15.21
CA GLU A 8 -12.79 -34.27 -13.97
C GLU A 8 -12.35 -35.74 -14.18
N ASN A 9 -11.38 -36.16 -13.40
CA ASN A 9 -11.05 -37.55 -13.20
C ASN A 9 -11.14 -37.85 -11.70
N LYS A 10 -12.21 -38.50 -11.30
CA LYS A 10 -12.48 -38.82 -9.88
C LYS A 10 -11.48 -39.78 -9.26
N ILE A 11 -10.97 -40.71 -10.05
CA ILE A 11 -10.00 -41.73 -9.59
C ILE A 11 -8.66 -41.06 -9.27
N LYS A 12 -8.13 -40.26 -10.22
CA LYS A 12 -6.86 -39.55 -10.06
C LYS A 12 -7.01 -38.20 -9.34
N LYS A 13 -8.25 -37.78 -9.02
CA LYS A 13 -8.58 -36.49 -8.40
C LYS A 13 -8.04 -35.29 -9.17
N TYR A 14 -8.14 -35.35 -10.51
CA TYR A 14 -7.78 -34.25 -11.39
C TYR A 14 -9.04 -33.47 -11.76
N TYR A 15 -8.95 -32.15 -11.67
CA TYR A 15 -10.04 -31.22 -11.99
C TYR A 15 -9.47 -30.10 -12.84
N GLY A 16 -10.06 -29.85 -13.99
CA GLY A 16 -9.62 -28.82 -14.92
C GLY A 16 -10.75 -27.95 -15.41
N VAL A 17 -10.47 -26.68 -15.64
CA VAL A 17 -11.39 -25.71 -16.22
C VAL A 17 -10.70 -24.96 -17.35
N GLN A 18 -11.44 -24.60 -18.41
CA GLN A 18 -10.95 -23.81 -19.54
C GLN A 18 -11.34 -22.33 -19.48
N PHE A 19 -11.74 -21.85 -18.32
CA PHE A 19 -12.12 -20.47 -18.08
C PHE A 19 -11.57 -20.00 -16.73
N HIS A 20 -11.68 -18.73 -16.46
CA HIS A 20 -11.19 -18.09 -15.24
C HIS A 20 -12.31 -18.01 -14.18
N PRO A 21 -12.42 -18.99 -13.25
CA PRO A 21 -13.46 -18.96 -12.23
C PRO A 21 -13.26 -17.87 -11.17
N GLU A 22 -12.04 -17.31 -11.06
CA GLU A 22 -11.65 -16.29 -10.10
C GLU A 22 -12.11 -14.87 -10.51
N VAL A 23 -12.38 -14.64 -11.80
CA VAL A 23 -12.77 -13.30 -12.26
C VAL A 23 -14.23 -12.97 -11.94
N THR A 24 -14.51 -11.69 -11.74
CA THR A 24 -15.85 -11.20 -11.33
C THR A 24 -16.94 -11.47 -12.34
N HIS A 25 -16.60 -11.64 -13.61
CA HIS A 25 -17.55 -11.89 -14.71
C HIS A 25 -17.96 -13.36 -14.83
N THR A 26 -17.23 -14.27 -14.19
CA THR A 26 -17.60 -15.70 -14.23
C THR A 26 -18.74 -15.96 -13.26
N GLU A 27 -19.91 -16.25 -13.83
CA GLU A 27 -21.08 -16.61 -13.06
C GLU A 27 -20.80 -17.87 -12.22
N ASN A 28 -21.13 -17.82 -10.92
CA ASN A 28 -20.86 -18.90 -9.97
C ASN A 28 -19.38 -19.31 -9.80
N GLY A 29 -18.40 -18.55 -10.32
CA GLY A 29 -16.99 -18.87 -10.19
C GLY A 29 -16.52 -19.09 -8.74
N LYS A 30 -16.97 -18.20 -7.82
CA LYS A 30 -16.72 -18.34 -6.37
C LYS A 30 -17.26 -19.67 -5.80
N LYS A 31 -18.43 -20.12 -6.24
CA LYS A 31 -19.05 -21.36 -5.77
C LYS A 31 -18.23 -22.55 -6.25
N LEU A 32 -17.76 -22.53 -7.50
CA LEU A 32 -16.91 -23.56 -8.09
C LEU A 32 -15.60 -23.70 -7.31
N ILE A 33 -14.89 -22.59 -7.07
CA ILE A 33 -13.67 -22.57 -6.28
C ILE A 33 -13.93 -23.06 -4.84
N SER A 34 -15.01 -22.60 -4.21
CA SER A 34 -15.38 -23.03 -2.85
C SER A 34 -15.64 -24.53 -2.78
N ASN A 35 -16.34 -25.09 -3.76
CA ASN A 35 -16.60 -26.55 -3.82
C ASN A 35 -15.30 -27.33 -3.95
N PHE A 36 -14.39 -26.89 -4.81
CA PHE A 36 -13.08 -27.51 -4.96
C PHE A 36 -12.30 -27.51 -3.63
N ILE A 37 -12.18 -26.33 -2.99
CA ILE A 37 -11.41 -26.16 -1.76
C ILE A 37 -12.02 -26.95 -0.59
N PHE A 38 -13.32 -26.81 -0.37
CA PHE A 38 -13.95 -27.31 0.85
C PHE A 38 -14.55 -28.71 0.73
N LEU A 39 -15.10 -29.09 -0.45
CA LEU A 39 -15.71 -30.40 -0.65
C LEU A 39 -14.71 -31.41 -1.18
N ILE A 40 -13.85 -31.03 -2.13
CA ILE A 40 -12.89 -31.95 -2.76
C ILE A 40 -11.59 -32.01 -1.96
N CYS A 41 -10.96 -30.86 -1.71
CA CYS A 41 -9.70 -30.79 -0.95
C CYS A 41 -9.91 -30.90 0.57
N LYS A 42 -11.16 -30.76 1.06
CA LYS A 42 -11.53 -30.83 2.50
C LYS A 42 -10.73 -29.87 3.39
N ILE A 43 -10.32 -28.73 2.84
CA ILE A 43 -9.61 -27.70 3.60
C ILE A 43 -10.57 -27.07 4.59
N LYS A 44 -10.14 -26.93 5.85
CA LYS A 44 -10.94 -26.27 6.90
C LYS A 44 -10.85 -24.75 6.79
N LYS A 45 -11.96 -24.06 7.06
CA LYS A 45 -11.98 -22.59 7.20
C LYS A 45 -11.34 -22.20 8.54
N ASN A 46 -10.06 -21.91 8.53
CA ASN A 46 -9.30 -21.55 9.73
C ASN A 46 -8.71 -20.11 9.64
N TRP A 47 -9.19 -19.30 8.68
CA TRP A 47 -8.74 -17.94 8.48
C TRP A 47 -9.92 -16.96 8.50
N SER A 48 -9.74 -15.79 9.14
CA SER A 48 -10.67 -14.67 9.10
C SER A 48 -9.91 -13.36 8.91
N SER A 49 -10.55 -12.35 8.35
CA SER A 49 -9.96 -11.01 8.19
C SER A 49 -9.59 -10.39 9.55
N ARG A 50 -10.37 -10.68 10.60
CA ARG A 50 -10.09 -10.22 11.96
C ARG A 50 -8.80 -10.83 12.51
N ASP A 51 -8.57 -12.11 12.28
CA ASP A 51 -7.35 -12.80 12.70
C ASP A 51 -6.15 -12.25 11.91
N GLN A 52 -6.32 -11.96 10.63
CA GLN A 52 -5.31 -11.32 9.79
C GLN A 52 -4.88 -9.97 10.35
N LYS A 53 -5.83 -9.09 10.71
CA LYS A 53 -5.52 -7.80 11.34
C LYS A 53 -4.67 -7.95 12.60
N ASN A 54 -5.07 -8.85 13.49
CA ASN A 54 -4.37 -9.10 14.74
C ASN A 54 -2.97 -9.67 14.49
N GLN A 55 -2.84 -10.57 13.51
CA GLN A 55 -1.55 -11.13 13.11
C GLN A 55 -0.62 -10.06 12.55
N LEU A 56 -1.11 -9.22 11.63
CA LEU A 56 -0.32 -8.10 11.06
C LEU A 56 0.18 -7.14 12.16
N ILE A 57 -0.66 -6.84 13.16
CA ILE A 57 -0.26 -6.00 14.30
C ILE A 57 0.84 -6.68 15.11
N LYS A 58 0.74 -7.99 15.37
CA LYS A 58 1.77 -8.77 16.08
C LYS A 58 3.08 -8.80 15.32
N ASP A 59 3.03 -9.04 14.00
CA ASP A 59 4.20 -9.12 13.13
C ASP A 59 4.94 -7.77 13.08
N VAL A 60 4.22 -6.68 12.94
CA VAL A 60 4.78 -5.32 13.02
C VAL A 60 5.45 -5.09 14.37
N ARG A 61 4.81 -5.43 15.48
CA ARG A 61 5.39 -5.28 16.83
C ARG A 61 6.69 -6.08 16.97
N LYS A 62 6.68 -7.31 16.49
CA LYS A 62 7.87 -8.19 16.51
C LYS A 62 9.00 -7.62 15.65
N GLN A 63 8.71 -7.15 14.44
CA GLN A 63 9.70 -6.61 13.51
C GLN A 63 10.31 -5.30 14.03
N VAL A 64 9.49 -4.39 14.54
CA VAL A 64 9.91 -3.04 14.93
C VAL A 64 10.54 -3.02 16.33
N GLY A 65 10.01 -3.78 17.25
CA GLY A 65 10.43 -3.79 18.65
C GLY A 65 10.30 -2.40 19.29
N ASN A 66 11.41 -1.92 19.87
CA ASN A 66 11.46 -0.61 20.53
C ASN A 66 11.87 0.56 19.63
N ASN A 67 12.09 0.31 18.34
CA ASN A 67 12.57 1.33 17.43
C ASN A 67 11.43 2.23 16.90
N LYS A 68 11.82 3.38 16.33
CA LYS A 68 10.91 4.30 15.67
C LYS A 68 10.76 3.96 14.19
N VAL A 69 9.57 4.23 13.66
CA VAL A 69 9.21 4.04 12.25
C VAL A 69 8.79 5.38 11.67
N ILE A 70 9.25 5.69 10.46
CA ILE A 70 8.71 6.78 9.67
C ILE A 70 7.84 6.23 8.56
N CYS A 71 6.78 6.94 8.23
CA CYS A 71 5.84 6.60 7.17
C CYS A 71 5.55 7.84 6.31
N ALA A 72 5.73 7.74 5.00
CA ALA A 72 5.25 8.75 4.08
C ALA A 72 3.73 8.60 3.93
N LEU A 73 2.98 9.58 4.40
CA LEU A 73 1.53 9.60 4.32
C LEU A 73 1.12 10.44 3.11
N SER A 74 0.62 9.81 2.06
CA SER A 74 0.17 10.52 0.84
C SER A 74 -1.30 10.92 0.88
N GLY A 75 -2.07 10.47 1.89
CA GLY A 75 -3.53 10.61 1.91
C GLY A 75 -4.29 9.58 1.09
N GLY A 76 -3.60 8.76 0.29
CA GLY A 76 -4.19 7.63 -0.43
C GLY A 76 -4.56 6.46 0.50
N VAL A 77 -5.38 5.54 0.00
CA VAL A 77 -5.92 4.39 0.77
C VAL A 77 -4.79 3.59 1.42
N ASP A 78 -3.79 3.16 0.65
CA ASP A 78 -2.75 2.24 1.12
C ASP A 78 -1.88 2.86 2.22
N SER A 79 -1.38 4.09 2.00
CA SER A 79 -0.61 4.82 3.00
C SER A 79 -1.41 5.09 4.28
N SER A 80 -2.73 5.31 4.14
CA SER A 80 -3.64 5.52 5.27
C SER A 80 -3.84 4.24 6.09
N VAL A 81 -4.01 3.10 5.42
CA VAL A 81 -4.15 1.80 6.08
C VAL A 81 -2.86 1.39 6.77
N VAL A 82 -1.70 1.56 6.09
CA VAL A 82 -0.37 1.34 6.72
C VAL A 82 -0.20 2.19 7.97
N ALA A 83 -0.45 3.51 7.86
CA ALA A 83 -0.30 4.42 8.98
C ALA A 83 -1.18 4.01 10.17
N GLN A 84 -2.45 3.65 9.92
CA GLN A 84 -3.38 3.27 10.98
C GLN A 84 -3.03 1.91 11.59
N LEU A 85 -2.60 0.93 10.79
CA LEU A 85 -2.12 -0.36 11.27
C LEU A 85 -0.90 -0.19 12.19
N LEU A 86 0.07 0.58 11.73
CA LEU A 86 1.27 0.90 12.52
C LEU A 86 0.94 1.69 13.78
N ASN A 87 0.01 2.64 13.71
CA ASN A 87 -0.44 3.39 14.90
C ASN A 87 -1.03 2.45 15.97
N LYS A 88 -1.83 1.46 15.54
CA LYS A 88 -2.36 0.41 16.45
C LYS A 88 -1.27 -0.52 16.98
N ALA A 89 -0.25 -0.80 16.18
CA ALA A 89 0.83 -1.70 16.57
C ALA A 89 1.85 -1.04 17.51
N ILE A 90 2.33 0.17 17.19
CA ILE A 90 3.50 0.79 17.85
C ILE A 90 3.22 2.19 18.42
N GLY A 91 2.02 2.76 18.21
CA GLY A 91 1.58 4.02 18.79
C GLY A 91 2.54 5.18 18.55
N LYS A 92 3.00 5.82 19.62
CA LYS A 92 3.87 7.01 19.58
C LYS A 92 5.24 6.80 18.91
N LYS A 93 5.64 5.55 18.61
CA LYS A 93 6.87 5.25 17.89
C LYS A 93 6.73 5.46 16.38
N LEU A 94 5.49 5.63 15.87
CA LEU A 94 5.21 5.98 14.48
C LEU A 94 5.28 7.48 14.28
N TYR A 95 6.01 7.91 13.24
CA TYR A 95 6.04 9.29 12.75
C TYR A 95 5.59 9.32 11.30
N CYS A 96 4.46 9.96 11.04
CA CYS A 96 3.94 10.16 9.68
C CYS A 96 4.40 11.51 9.15
N ILE A 97 4.93 11.54 7.92
CA ILE A 97 5.32 12.78 7.24
C ILE A 97 4.37 12.96 6.06
N PHE A 98 3.59 14.03 6.09
CA PHE A 98 2.69 14.44 5.02
C PHE A 98 3.21 15.73 4.38
N VAL A 99 3.46 15.67 3.08
CA VAL A 99 4.02 16.80 2.31
C VAL A 99 2.93 17.37 1.41
N ASN A 100 2.55 18.63 1.66
CA ASN A 100 1.75 19.39 0.72
C ASN A 100 2.67 19.90 -0.41
N THR A 101 2.43 19.35 -1.60
CA THR A 101 3.17 19.68 -2.83
C THR A 101 2.55 20.83 -3.61
N GLY A 102 1.38 21.34 -3.21
CA GLY A 102 0.57 22.27 -4.01
C GLY A 102 -0.19 21.61 -5.17
N LEU A 103 -0.07 20.27 -5.32
CA LEU A 103 -0.71 19.48 -6.37
C LEU A 103 -1.78 18.55 -5.81
N LEU A 104 -2.22 18.81 -4.58
CA LEU A 104 -3.23 18.03 -3.90
C LEU A 104 -4.63 18.40 -4.39
N ARG A 105 -5.61 17.53 -4.12
CA ARG A 105 -7.02 17.86 -4.32
C ARG A 105 -7.44 19.00 -3.38
N LYS A 106 -8.47 19.72 -3.79
CA LYS A 106 -9.09 20.75 -2.95
C LYS A 106 -9.38 20.22 -1.55
N ASN A 107 -8.93 20.89 -0.52
CA ASN A 107 -9.10 20.56 0.90
C ASN A 107 -8.48 19.21 1.35
N GLU A 108 -7.70 18.51 0.51
CA GLU A 108 -7.12 17.21 0.88
C GLU A 108 -6.15 17.34 2.06
N GLU A 109 -5.34 18.37 2.11
CA GLU A 109 -4.43 18.63 3.24
C GLU A 109 -5.18 18.79 4.56
N VAL A 110 -6.28 19.56 4.54
CA VAL A 110 -7.11 19.79 5.73
C VAL A 110 -7.71 18.48 6.22
N GLN A 111 -8.25 17.66 5.31
CA GLN A 111 -8.82 16.34 5.64
C GLN A 111 -7.76 15.41 6.23
N VAL A 112 -6.56 15.36 5.65
CA VAL A 112 -5.47 14.52 6.15
C VAL A 112 -5.06 14.96 7.55
N VAL A 113 -4.82 16.25 7.76
CA VAL A 113 -4.42 16.78 9.07
C VAL A 113 -5.52 16.55 10.12
N GLN A 114 -6.78 16.83 9.80
CA GLN A 114 -7.89 16.60 10.71
C GLN A 114 -8.02 15.12 11.08
N THR A 115 -7.93 14.23 10.11
CA THR A 115 -8.07 12.79 10.36
C THR A 115 -6.90 12.24 11.15
N PHE A 116 -5.68 12.41 10.66
CA PHE A 116 -4.53 11.69 11.23
C PHE A 116 -3.95 12.37 12.46
N LYS A 117 -3.91 13.70 12.49
CA LYS A 117 -3.37 14.44 13.65
C LYS A 117 -4.42 14.63 14.74
N LYS A 118 -5.62 15.13 14.40
CA LYS A 118 -6.63 15.49 15.42
C LYS A 118 -7.44 14.26 15.86
N ARG A 119 -8.06 13.51 14.92
CA ARG A 119 -8.95 12.39 15.27
C ARG A 119 -8.18 11.13 15.69
N LEU A 120 -7.16 10.73 14.94
CA LEU A 120 -6.38 9.51 15.22
C LEU A 120 -5.16 9.77 16.12
N LYS A 121 -4.89 11.02 16.50
CA LYS A 121 -3.82 11.47 17.42
C LYS A 121 -2.43 10.89 17.08
N MET A 122 -2.14 10.77 15.78
CA MET A 122 -0.83 10.31 15.29
C MET A 122 0.22 11.42 15.38
N ASN A 123 1.49 11.03 15.50
CA ASN A 123 2.61 11.96 15.35
C ASN A 123 2.73 12.34 13.85
N LEU A 124 1.93 13.30 13.42
CA LEU A 124 1.92 13.80 12.04
C LEU A 124 2.77 15.06 11.92
N ILE A 125 3.80 14.98 11.09
CA ILE A 125 4.62 16.10 10.65
C ILE A 125 4.03 16.59 9.33
N TYR A 126 3.37 17.72 9.36
CA TYR A 126 2.87 18.41 8.15
C TYR A 126 3.96 19.32 7.60
N VAL A 127 4.24 19.18 6.31
CA VAL A 127 5.24 19.96 5.59
C VAL A 127 4.57 20.69 4.44
N ASN A 128 4.47 22.02 4.52
CA ASN A 128 4.06 22.80 3.36
C ASN A 128 5.29 23.07 2.48
N ALA A 129 5.32 22.43 1.32
CA ALA A 129 6.39 22.56 0.33
C ALA A 129 5.87 23.08 -1.03
N GLU A 130 4.63 23.58 -1.08
CA GLU A 130 3.97 24.07 -2.29
C GLU A 130 4.86 24.99 -3.13
N LYS A 131 5.40 26.06 -2.52
CA LYS A 131 6.26 27.01 -3.22
C LYS A 131 7.50 26.36 -3.84
N GLU A 132 8.10 25.38 -3.13
CA GLU A 132 9.29 24.65 -3.60
C GLU A 132 8.97 23.77 -4.81
N PHE A 133 7.84 23.06 -4.79
CA PHE A 133 7.37 22.23 -5.91
C PHE A 133 7.00 23.07 -7.12
N LEU A 134 6.14 24.08 -6.95
CA LEU A 134 5.68 24.92 -8.05
C LEU A 134 6.85 25.65 -8.74
N LYS A 135 7.84 26.15 -7.97
CA LYS A 135 9.05 26.76 -8.52
C LYS A 135 9.84 25.78 -9.40
N LYS A 136 9.95 24.51 -9.01
CA LYS A 136 10.70 23.48 -9.77
C LYS A 136 9.95 22.96 -10.99
N LEU A 137 8.62 23.06 -10.98
CA LEU A 137 7.76 22.61 -12.08
C LEU A 137 7.46 23.71 -13.11
N LYS A 138 7.82 24.96 -12.81
CA LYS A 138 7.60 26.09 -13.73
C LYS A 138 8.26 25.79 -15.09
N ASN A 139 7.50 25.95 -16.18
CA ASN A 139 7.91 25.72 -17.56
C ASN A 139 8.31 24.26 -17.89
N VAL A 140 7.91 23.29 -17.07
CA VAL A 140 8.08 21.87 -17.38
C VAL A 140 6.77 21.33 -17.94
N SER A 141 6.71 21.03 -19.23
CA SER A 141 5.51 20.45 -19.90
C SER A 141 5.53 18.92 -19.93
N ASP A 142 6.72 18.33 -20.10
CA ASP A 142 6.90 16.88 -20.24
C ASP A 142 6.48 16.12 -18.97
N PRO A 143 5.52 15.18 -19.06
CA PRO A 143 4.99 14.46 -17.88
C PRO A 143 6.04 13.63 -17.15
N GLU A 144 6.98 13.02 -17.88
CA GLU A 144 8.02 12.17 -17.26
C GLU A 144 9.06 13.01 -16.51
N LYS A 145 9.41 14.19 -17.04
CA LYS A 145 10.24 15.17 -16.33
C LYS A 145 9.55 15.68 -15.08
N LYS A 146 8.25 16.03 -15.17
CA LYS A 146 7.43 16.40 -13.98
C LYS A 146 7.52 15.32 -12.91
N ARG A 147 7.24 14.08 -13.27
CA ARG A 147 7.27 12.94 -12.35
C ARG A 147 8.61 12.77 -11.65
N LYS A 148 9.72 12.87 -12.39
CA LYS A 148 11.09 12.79 -11.84
C LYS A 148 11.40 13.94 -10.88
N ILE A 149 11.03 15.16 -11.24
CA ILE A 149 11.23 16.35 -10.41
C ILE A 149 10.46 16.20 -9.09
N ILE A 150 9.17 15.84 -9.16
CA ILE A 150 8.31 15.66 -8.00
C ILE A 150 8.86 14.57 -7.09
N GLY A 151 9.21 13.41 -7.67
CA GLY A 151 9.75 12.29 -6.92
C GLY A 151 11.04 12.63 -6.19
N ASN A 152 12.00 13.24 -6.88
CA ASN A 152 13.29 13.63 -6.30
C ASN A 152 13.13 14.69 -5.19
N LEU A 153 12.24 15.65 -5.40
CA LEU A 153 12.00 16.70 -4.42
C LEU A 153 11.30 16.14 -3.18
N PHE A 154 10.29 15.28 -3.38
CA PHE A 154 9.61 14.60 -2.29
C PHE A 154 10.57 13.83 -1.40
N ILE A 155 11.49 13.05 -1.99
CA ILE A 155 12.50 12.28 -1.25
C ILE A 155 13.40 13.23 -0.44
N LYS A 156 13.90 14.30 -1.05
CA LYS A 156 14.76 15.26 -0.35
C LYS A 156 14.07 15.89 0.85
N ILE A 157 12.80 16.28 0.68
CA ILE A 157 12.01 16.85 1.77
C ILE A 157 11.75 15.79 2.84
N PHE A 158 11.34 14.58 2.43
CA PHE A 158 11.09 13.48 3.36
C PHE A 158 12.36 13.16 4.19
N GLU A 159 13.53 13.03 3.56
CA GLU A 159 14.79 12.81 4.24
C GLU A 159 15.15 13.94 5.22
N ARG A 160 14.93 15.21 4.82
CA ARG A 160 15.18 16.38 5.65
C ARG A 160 14.41 16.32 6.97
N TYR A 161 13.15 15.92 6.92
CA TYR A 161 12.31 15.81 8.11
C TYR A 161 12.54 14.53 8.89
N ALA A 162 12.79 13.42 8.20
CA ALA A 162 13.10 12.15 8.83
C ALA A 162 14.38 12.20 9.65
N LYS A 163 15.41 12.91 9.19
CA LYS A 163 16.68 13.10 9.93
C LYS A 163 16.51 13.86 11.25
N LYS A 164 15.47 14.67 11.41
CA LYS A 164 15.16 15.36 12.66
C LYS A 164 14.61 14.42 13.75
N ILE A 165 14.19 13.21 13.38
CA ILE A 165 13.63 12.24 14.31
C ILE A 165 14.74 11.30 14.76
N LYS A 166 15.18 11.44 16.03
CA LYS A 166 16.24 10.59 16.59
C LYS A 166 15.82 9.12 16.67
N ASN A 167 16.75 8.21 16.41
CA ASN A 167 16.58 6.74 16.56
C ASN A 167 15.52 6.11 15.63
N VAL A 168 15.36 6.64 14.42
CA VAL A 168 14.56 6.01 13.36
C VAL A 168 15.39 4.89 12.73
N LYS A 169 14.84 3.67 12.68
CA LYS A 169 15.49 2.52 12.04
C LYS A 169 14.65 1.93 10.90
N PHE A 170 13.38 2.30 10.80
CA PHE A 170 12.46 1.70 9.84
C PHE A 170 11.73 2.74 9.00
N LEU A 171 11.51 2.40 7.73
CA LEU A 171 10.63 3.10 6.80
C LEU A 171 9.44 2.20 6.46
N ALA A 172 8.23 2.71 6.68
CA ALA A 172 7.01 2.01 6.31
C ALA A 172 6.59 2.34 4.88
N GLN A 173 6.21 1.31 4.12
CA GLN A 173 5.71 1.42 2.76
C GLN A 173 4.41 0.66 2.57
N GLY A 174 3.55 1.17 1.68
CA GLY A 174 2.27 0.59 1.31
C GLY A 174 2.36 -0.34 0.09
N THR A 175 3.44 -1.09 -0.05
CA THR A 175 3.60 -2.11 -1.10
C THR A 175 2.48 -3.14 -0.99
N LEU A 176 1.85 -3.48 -2.10
CA LEU A 176 0.80 -4.49 -2.21
C LEU A 176 1.30 -5.74 -2.95
N TYR A 177 0.52 -6.82 -2.89
CA TYR A 177 0.90 -8.07 -3.55
C TYR A 177 1.05 -7.95 -5.07
N PRO A 178 0.21 -7.25 -5.83
CA PRO A 178 0.43 -6.98 -7.25
C PRO A 178 1.77 -6.29 -7.54
N ASP A 179 2.20 -5.35 -6.69
CA ASP A 179 3.49 -4.66 -6.85
C ASP A 179 4.68 -5.64 -6.77
N LEU A 180 4.57 -6.66 -5.90
CA LEU A 180 5.59 -7.71 -5.77
C LEU A 180 5.65 -8.63 -7.00
N ILE A 181 4.49 -8.99 -7.57
CA ILE A 181 4.41 -9.84 -8.77
C ILE A 181 5.02 -9.10 -9.96
N GLU A 182 4.60 -7.85 -10.18
CA GLU A 182 5.11 -7.04 -11.28
C GLU A 182 6.63 -6.80 -11.17
N SER A 183 7.15 -6.63 -9.96
CA SER A 183 8.59 -6.45 -9.75
C SER A 183 9.40 -7.71 -10.06
N LYS A 184 8.83 -8.92 -9.88
CA LYS A 184 9.48 -10.20 -10.18
C LYS A 184 9.44 -10.56 -11.65
N SER A 185 8.38 -10.20 -12.39
CA SER A 185 8.25 -10.51 -13.82
C SER A 185 9.25 -9.76 -14.72
N VAL A 186 9.87 -8.70 -14.20
CA VAL A 186 10.89 -7.89 -14.92
C VAL A 186 12.32 -8.42 -14.74
N THR A 187 12.55 -9.43 -13.90
CA THR A 187 13.89 -9.96 -13.59
C THR A 187 14.45 -10.95 -14.62
N GLY A 188 13.83 -11.11 -15.79
CA GLY A 188 14.39 -11.86 -16.93
C GLY A 188 15.47 -11.13 -17.72
N SER A 189 15.75 -9.86 -17.46
CA SER A 189 16.84 -9.08 -18.05
C SER A 189 17.59 -8.31 -16.96
N GLN A 190 18.92 -8.33 -17.03
CA GLN A 190 19.90 -7.88 -16.04
C GLN A 190 19.86 -6.41 -15.59
N THR A 191 18.75 -5.72 -15.69
CA THR A 191 18.60 -4.36 -15.16
C THR A 191 17.28 -4.25 -14.43
N SER A 192 17.31 -4.55 -13.12
CA SER A 192 16.22 -4.28 -12.18
C SER A 192 16.00 -2.77 -12.01
N LYS A 193 15.49 -2.10 -13.04
CA LYS A 193 14.80 -0.83 -12.87
C LYS A 193 13.45 -1.15 -12.27
N ILE A 194 13.36 -1.16 -10.93
CA ILE A 194 12.10 -1.09 -10.19
C ILE A 194 11.27 -0.02 -10.90
N LYS A 195 10.17 -0.46 -11.55
CA LYS A 195 9.22 0.47 -12.17
C LYS A 195 8.78 1.46 -11.08
N SER A 196 9.19 2.68 -11.20
CA SER A 196 9.02 3.78 -10.25
C SER A 196 7.58 4.29 -10.14
N HIS A 197 6.57 3.49 -10.59
CA HIS A 197 5.20 3.95 -10.69
C HIS A 197 4.45 4.03 -9.36
N HIS A 198 4.82 3.19 -8.39
CA HIS A 198 4.20 3.17 -7.06
C HIS A 198 5.09 3.72 -5.94
N ASN A 199 6.41 3.80 -6.17
CA ASN A 199 7.34 4.48 -5.27
C ASN A 199 7.77 5.80 -5.91
N VAL A 200 7.19 6.90 -5.46
CA VAL A 200 7.58 8.24 -5.88
C VAL A 200 9.08 8.42 -5.58
N GLY A 201 9.91 8.15 -6.61
CA GLY A 201 11.32 8.49 -6.62
C GLY A 201 12.33 7.55 -5.94
N GLY A 202 11.92 6.35 -5.49
CA GLY A 202 12.83 5.39 -4.86
C GLY A 202 13.04 5.63 -3.36
N LEU A 203 13.70 4.67 -2.72
CA LEU A 203 14.03 4.74 -1.29
C LEU A 203 15.11 5.79 -1.03
N PRO A 204 15.06 6.47 0.13
CA PRO A 204 16.15 7.32 0.59
C PRO A 204 17.43 6.48 0.79
N LYS A 205 18.25 6.34 -0.25
CA LYS A 205 19.47 5.51 -0.24
C LYS A 205 20.47 5.90 0.87
N LYS A 206 20.39 7.17 1.32
CA LYS A 206 21.31 7.72 2.35
C LYS A 206 20.89 7.42 3.80
N MET A 207 19.72 6.83 4.04
CA MET A 207 19.19 6.73 5.41
C MET A 207 19.36 5.35 6.06
N ASN A 208 19.88 4.37 5.37
CA ASN A 208 20.13 2.99 5.90
C ASN A 208 18.94 2.42 6.72
N LEU A 209 17.70 2.68 6.29
CA LEU A 209 16.47 2.27 6.97
C LEU A 209 16.03 0.89 6.50
N LYS A 210 15.57 0.06 7.44
CA LYS A 210 14.92 -1.22 7.14
C LYS A 210 13.46 -0.98 6.75
N LEU A 211 12.95 -1.78 5.81
CA LEU A 211 11.55 -1.68 5.37
C LEU A 211 10.58 -2.39 6.30
N VAL A 212 9.41 -1.77 6.48
CA VAL A 212 8.22 -2.39 7.06
C VAL A 212 7.10 -2.29 6.04
N GLU A 213 6.70 -3.43 5.48
CA GLU A 213 5.71 -3.55 4.40
C GLU A 213 4.56 -4.46 4.83
N PRO A 214 3.68 -4.00 5.72
CA PRO A 214 2.70 -4.88 6.34
C PRO A 214 1.60 -5.34 5.38
N LEU A 215 1.43 -4.67 4.23
CA LEU A 215 0.39 -4.97 3.26
C LEU A 215 0.87 -5.78 2.05
N LYS A 216 2.15 -6.17 2.02
CA LYS A 216 2.80 -6.76 0.83
C LYS A 216 2.22 -8.08 0.32
N PHE A 217 1.39 -8.75 1.09
CA PHE A 217 0.70 -9.97 0.70
C PHE A 217 -0.81 -9.79 0.55
N LEU A 218 -1.29 -8.54 0.52
CA LEU A 218 -2.70 -8.22 0.39
C LEU A 218 -3.02 -7.64 -0.98
N PHE A 219 -4.20 -7.98 -1.48
CA PHE A 219 -4.81 -7.32 -2.63
C PHE A 219 -5.53 -6.04 -2.22
N LYS A 220 -5.84 -5.19 -3.18
CA LYS A 220 -6.43 -3.86 -2.95
C LYS A 220 -7.77 -3.89 -2.21
N ASP A 221 -8.61 -4.86 -2.51
CA ASP A 221 -9.89 -5.06 -1.85
C ASP A 221 -9.74 -5.55 -0.40
N GLU A 222 -8.73 -6.39 -0.11
CA GLU A 222 -8.38 -6.81 1.24
C GLU A 222 -7.85 -5.64 2.08
N VAL A 223 -7.01 -4.78 1.47
CA VAL A 223 -6.53 -3.55 2.11
C VAL A 223 -7.68 -2.62 2.49
N ARG A 224 -8.68 -2.48 1.62
CA ARG A 224 -9.89 -1.69 1.93
C ARG A 224 -10.69 -2.29 3.08
N LYS A 225 -10.89 -3.61 3.11
CA LYS A 225 -11.55 -4.31 4.22
C LYS A 225 -10.78 -4.12 5.54
N LEU A 226 -9.47 -4.32 5.51
CA LEU A 226 -8.59 -4.08 6.65
C LEU A 226 -8.69 -2.63 7.16
N GLY A 227 -8.77 -1.66 6.25
CA GLY A 227 -8.96 -0.26 6.60
C GLY A 227 -10.25 0.00 7.37
N LEU A 228 -11.37 -0.63 6.97
CA LEU A 228 -12.64 -0.55 7.70
C LEU A 228 -12.52 -1.18 9.10
N GLU A 229 -11.86 -2.34 9.23
CA GLU A 229 -11.62 -3.00 10.52
C GLU A 229 -10.67 -2.22 11.43
N LEU A 230 -9.84 -1.35 10.87
CA LEU A 230 -8.98 -0.41 11.60
C LEU A 230 -9.72 0.89 11.96
N ASN A 231 -11.03 1.00 11.69
CA ASN A 231 -11.88 2.17 11.94
C ASN A 231 -11.46 3.43 11.13
N LEU A 232 -10.93 3.25 9.92
CA LEU A 232 -10.81 4.34 8.97
C LEU A 232 -12.20 4.66 8.37
N SER A 233 -12.45 5.93 8.08
CA SER A 233 -13.73 6.35 7.51
C SER A 233 -13.92 5.81 6.09
N LYS A 234 -15.18 5.57 5.71
CA LYS A 234 -15.52 5.14 4.34
C LYS A 234 -14.99 6.11 3.29
N GLU A 235 -14.99 7.40 3.56
CA GLU A 235 -14.45 8.45 2.68
C GLU A 235 -12.98 8.24 2.32
N ILE A 236 -12.15 7.77 3.27
CA ILE A 236 -10.75 7.44 3.01
C ILE A 236 -10.65 6.14 2.21
N ILE A 237 -11.43 5.12 2.60
CA ILE A 237 -11.34 3.78 2.02
C ILE A 237 -11.91 3.71 0.60
N SER A 238 -12.97 4.48 0.29
CA SER A 238 -13.55 4.57 -1.05
C SER A 238 -12.91 5.62 -1.95
N ARG A 239 -11.88 6.31 -1.47
CA ARG A 239 -11.19 7.34 -2.25
C ARG A 239 -10.66 6.78 -3.56
N HIS A 240 -11.02 7.46 -4.66
CA HIS A 240 -10.48 7.11 -5.98
C HIS A 240 -8.96 7.34 -6.05
N PRO A 241 -8.23 6.51 -6.82
CA PRO A 241 -6.83 6.77 -7.12
C PRO A 241 -6.65 8.19 -7.67
N PHE A 242 -5.58 8.84 -7.25
CA PHE A 242 -5.17 10.13 -7.75
C PHE A 242 -3.68 10.05 -8.08
N PRO A 243 -3.22 10.58 -9.22
CA PRO A 243 -1.81 10.52 -9.56
C PRO A 243 -0.97 11.15 -8.44
N GLY A 244 0.06 10.45 -7.97
CA GLY A 244 0.97 10.98 -6.94
C GLY A 244 1.59 12.32 -7.30
N PRO A 245 1.88 12.59 -8.61
CA PRO A 245 2.34 13.89 -9.09
C PRO A 245 1.28 15.00 -9.09
N GLY A 246 0.01 14.68 -8.91
CA GLY A 246 -1.10 15.59 -9.21
C GLY A 246 -1.41 15.63 -10.72
N LEU A 247 -2.31 16.49 -11.11
CA LEU A 247 -2.67 16.74 -12.52
C LEU A 247 -1.79 17.80 -13.14
#